data_d03ca638e58321cf9b85f5e3c8a2d35a
#
_entry.id   d03ca638e58321cf9b85f5e3c8a2d35a
#
_cell.length_a   1.000
_cell.length_b   1.000
_cell.length_c   1.000
_cell.angle_alpha   90.00
_cell.angle_beta   90.00
_cell.angle_gamma   90.00
#
_symmetry.space_group_name_H-M   'P 1'
#
loop_
_entity.id
_entity.type
_entity.pdbx_description
1 polymer ?
#
loop_
_entity_poly.entity_id
_entity_poly.type
_entity_poly.pdbx_seq_one_letter_code
_entity_poly.pdbx_strand_id
1 'polypeptide(L)'
;MKKALVMMLCLTLFGGILLQRSAGAMALSGEDDYCSAEFENLYFDVIINTHSPESPGFLAQSKASQAMHVFMIFDMEVQCGGLATFFWNCESAYADKVSEALIELGLEDVEQLYSGFLEKYGITMEEIDGYRYEYPDYIGIHEAHPFDEFSDAYMEIWTETNLNRRVLEYAREHPEVRVGQ
;
A
#
# COMPACT_ATOMS: atom_id res chain seq x y z
N MET A 1 1.90 3.81 -21.08
CA MET A 1 3.24 3.21 -21.22
C MET A 1 4.20 3.61 -20.08
N LYS A 2 4.26 4.87 -19.61
CA LYS A 2 5.15 5.29 -18.49
C LYS A 2 4.78 4.64 -17.14
N LYS A 3 3.48 4.48 -16.82
CA LYS A 3 3.01 3.87 -15.55
C LYS A 3 3.43 2.39 -15.41
N ALA A 4 3.40 1.62 -16.48
CA ALA A 4 3.86 0.22 -16.46
C ALA A 4 5.38 0.08 -16.25
N LEU A 5 6.15 1.08 -16.68
CA LEU A 5 7.60 1.06 -16.52
C LEU A 5 8.02 1.37 -15.07
N VAL A 6 7.32 2.29 -14.40
CA VAL A 6 7.56 2.62 -12.98
C VAL A 6 7.19 1.44 -12.09
N MET A 7 6.04 0.79 -12.34
CA MET A 7 5.63 -0.43 -11.64
C MET A 7 6.65 -1.57 -11.81
N MET A 8 7.21 -1.73 -13.01
CA MET A 8 8.24 -2.75 -13.27
C MET A 8 9.56 -2.43 -12.58
N LEU A 9 9.90 -1.15 -12.40
CA LEU A 9 11.10 -0.71 -11.70
C LEU A 9 10.98 -0.94 -10.17
N CYS A 10 9.82 -0.67 -9.56
CA CYS A 10 9.54 -0.98 -8.16
C CYS A 10 9.63 -2.49 -7.89
N LEU A 11 9.06 -3.33 -8.76
CA LEU A 11 9.14 -4.79 -8.62
C LEU A 11 10.59 -5.33 -8.67
N THR A 12 11.46 -4.73 -9.47
CA THR A 12 12.90 -5.12 -9.52
C THR A 12 13.67 -4.63 -8.30
N LEU A 13 13.30 -3.48 -7.72
CA LEU A 13 13.88 -2.96 -6.48
C LEU A 13 13.41 -3.76 -5.26
N PHE A 14 12.14 -4.19 -5.24
CA PHE A 14 11.58 -5.02 -4.17
C PHE A 14 12.30 -6.36 -4.05
N GLY A 15 12.56 -7.04 -5.16
CA GLY A 15 13.38 -8.26 -5.18
C GLY A 15 14.81 -8.05 -4.70
N GLY A 16 15.39 -6.86 -4.94
CA GLY A 16 16.75 -6.50 -4.51
C GLY A 16 16.86 -6.15 -3.02
N ILE A 17 15.86 -5.47 -2.47
CA ILE A 17 15.82 -5.05 -1.05
C ILE A 17 15.58 -6.26 -0.14
N LEU A 18 14.71 -7.20 -0.53
CA LEU A 18 14.49 -8.46 0.18
C LEU A 18 15.77 -9.31 0.24
N LEU A 19 16.57 -9.36 -0.82
CA LEU A 19 17.85 -10.09 -0.85
C LEU A 19 18.96 -9.45 0.00
N GLN A 20 18.97 -8.12 0.17
CA GLN A 20 19.97 -7.45 1.01
C GLN A 20 19.64 -7.46 2.50
N ARG A 21 18.37 -7.49 2.90
CA ARG A 21 17.98 -7.61 4.32
C ARG A 21 18.15 -9.00 4.90
N SER A 22 18.15 -10.05 4.09
CA SER A 22 18.32 -11.44 4.55
C SER A 22 19.72 -11.75 5.13
N ALA A 23 20.71 -10.88 4.95
CA ALA A 23 22.07 -11.09 5.46
C ALA A 23 22.33 -10.60 6.91
N GLY A 24 21.36 -9.92 7.54
CA GLY A 24 21.49 -9.35 8.89
C GLY A 24 20.39 -9.72 9.88
N ALA A 25 19.38 -10.49 9.47
CA ALA A 25 18.27 -10.86 10.34
C ALA A 25 18.67 -12.02 11.26
N MET A 26 18.65 -11.76 12.55
CA MET A 26 18.67 -12.78 13.61
C MET A 26 17.64 -13.86 13.28
N ALA A 27 18.07 -15.12 13.36
CA ALA A 27 17.22 -16.28 13.19
C ALA A 27 16.03 -16.24 14.18
N LEU A 28 14.89 -15.78 13.72
CA LEU A 28 13.61 -16.00 14.38
C LEU A 28 13.12 -17.38 13.92
N SER A 29 13.08 -18.31 14.85
CA SER A 29 12.60 -19.68 14.66
C SER A 29 11.06 -19.66 14.62
N GLY A 30 10.49 -19.69 13.43
CA GLY A 30 9.06 -19.78 13.16
C GLY A 30 8.85 -19.44 11.69
N GLU A 31 8.02 -20.15 10.99
CA GLU A 31 7.68 -19.89 9.59
C GLU A 31 7.29 -18.42 9.42
N ASP A 32 8.26 -17.60 9.00
CA ASP A 32 8.08 -16.16 8.85
C ASP A 32 7.26 -15.90 7.58
N ASP A 33 5.98 -15.62 7.76
CA ASP A 33 5.00 -15.27 6.70
C ASP A 33 5.35 -13.97 5.94
N TYR A 34 6.46 -13.30 6.29
CA TYR A 34 6.90 -12.04 5.67
C TYR A 34 7.20 -12.16 4.17
N CYS A 35 7.53 -13.35 3.70
CA CYS A 35 7.80 -13.65 2.30
C CYS A 35 7.19 -14.99 1.93
N SER A 36 5.98 -15.28 2.42
CA SER A 36 5.32 -16.51 2.02
C SER A 36 4.95 -16.44 0.53
N ALA A 37 5.16 -17.54 -0.18
CA ALA A 37 4.73 -17.64 -1.58
C ALA A 37 3.21 -17.38 -1.73
N GLU A 38 2.43 -17.59 -0.67
CA GLU A 38 1.01 -17.29 -0.65
C GLU A 38 0.72 -15.80 -0.68
N PHE A 39 1.48 -14.98 0.08
CA PHE A 39 1.32 -13.51 0.05
C PHE A 39 1.77 -12.95 -1.30
N GLU A 40 2.90 -13.44 -1.83
CA GLU A 40 3.37 -13.02 -3.14
C GLU A 40 2.34 -13.32 -4.24
N ASN A 41 1.74 -14.52 -4.22
CA ASN A 41 0.70 -14.88 -5.17
C ASN A 41 -0.55 -14.00 -5.02
N LEU A 42 -1.02 -13.76 -3.78
CA LEU A 42 -2.14 -12.86 -3.51
C LEU A 42 -1.84 -11.45 -4.05
N TYR A 43 -0.66 -10.94 -3.75
CA TYR A 43 -0.22 -9.63 -4.20
C TYR A 43 -0.22 -9.52 -5.72
N PHE A 44 0.36 -10.50 -6.42
CA PHE A 44 0.36 -10.51 -7.88
C PHE A 44 -1.03 -10.63 -8.47
N ASP A 45 -1.89 -11.48 -7.92
CA ASP A 45 -3.27 -11.65 -8.39
C ASP A 45 -4.06 -10.34 -8.29
N VAL A 46 -3.90 -9.60 -7.20
CA VAL A 46 -4.59 -8.33 -6.98
C VAL A 46 -4.01 -7.23 -7.89
N ILE A 47 -2.67 -7.09 -7.95
CA ILE A 47 -2.01 -6.02 -8.71
C ILE A 47 -2.14 -6.19 -10.22
N ILE A 48 -2.05 -7.42 -10.75
CA ILE A 48 -2.19 -7.66 -12.20
C ILE A 48 -3.58 -7.27 -12.70
N ASN A 49 -4.59 -7.42 -11.85
CA ASN A 49 -5.98 -7.06 -12.17
C ASN A 49 -6.31 -5.61 -11.75
N THR A 50 -5.30 -4.74 -11.64
CA THR A 50 -5.46 -3.36 -11.19
C THR A 50 -6.38 -2.57 -12.13
N HIS A 51 -7.43 -2.07 -11.54
CA HIS A 51 -8.39 -1.15 -12.16
C HIS A 51 -8.31 0.20 -11.45
N SER A 52 -8.49 1.30 -12.19
CA SER A 52 -8.70 2.59 -11.53
C SER A 52 -9.89 2.48 -10.56
N PRO A 53 -9.80 3.07 -9.34
CA PRO A 53 -10.88 3.01 -8.34
C PRO A 53 -12.22 3.55 -8.81
N GLU A 54 -12.21 4.34 -9.88
CA GLU A 54 -13.41 4.91 -10.50
C GLU A 54 -13.94 4.07 -11.67
N SER A 55 -13.21 3.04 -12.07
CA SER A 55 -13.59 2.23 -13.22
C SER A 55 -14.80 1.33 -12.92
N PRO A 56 -15.67 1.07 -13.92
CA PRO A 56 -16.76 0.13 -13.74
C PRO A 56 -16.31 -1.27 -13.28
N GLY A 57 -15.11 -1.70 -13.68
CA GLY A 57 -14.53 -2.98 -13.29
C GLY A 57 -14.19 -3.04 -11.80
N PHE A 58 -13.64 -1.97 -11.23
CA PHE A 58 -13.40 -1.86 -9.80
C PHE A 58 -14.71 -1.79 -9.02
N LEU A 59 -15.64 -0.93 -9.44
CA LEU A 59 -16.93 -0.73 -8.74
C LEU A 59 -17.83 -1.97 -8.76
N ALA A 60 -17.62 -2.89 -9.70
CA ALA A 60 -18.35 -4.16 -9.77
C ALA A 60 -17.80 -5.25 -8.83
N GLN A 61 -16.63 -5.04 -8.25
CA GLN A 61 -16.04 -5.99 -7.30
C GLN A 61 -16.77 -5.97 -5.94
N SER A 62 -16.58 -7.06 -5.15
CA SER A 62 -17.02 -7.06 -3.75
C SER A 62 -16.28 -6.00 -2.94
N LYS A 63 -16.84 -5.60 -1.79
CA LYS A 63 -16.15 -4.67 -0.87
C LYS A 63 -14.80 -5.21 -0.43
N ALA A 64 -14.72 -6.49 -0.09
CA ALA A 64 -13.48 -7.16 0.27
C ALA A 64 -12.42 -7.07 -0.84
N SER A 65 -12.82 -7.30 -2.10
CA SER A 65 -11.91 -7.20 -3.24
C SER A 65 -11.47 -5.76 -3.49
N GLN A 66 -12.37 -4.79 -3.37
CA GLN A 66 -12.02 -3.36 -3.49
C GLN A 66 -11.05 -2.92 -2.39
N ALA A 67 -11.32 -3.30 -1.14
CA ALA A 67 -10.47 -2.97 0.00
C ALA A 67 -9.07 -3.58 -0.15
N MET A 68 -9.00 -4.86 -0.52
CA MET A 68 -7.73 -5.53 -0.76
C MET A 68 -6.92 -4.85 -1.87
N HIS A 69 -7.59 -4.47 -2.95
CA HIS A 69 -6.95 -3.77 -4.07
C HIS A 69 -6.37 -2.41 -3.65
N VAL A 70 -7.16 -1.60 -2.93
CA VAL A 70 -6.71 -0.30 -2.42
C VAL A 70 -5.53 -0.47 -1.47
N PHE A 71 -5.63 -1.41 -0.53
CA PHE A 71 -4.57 -1.70 0.42
C PHE A 71 -3.27 -2.12 -0.26
N MET A 72 -3.32 -3.05 -1.22
CA MET A 72 -2.11 -3.53 -1.91
C MET A 72 -1.39 -2.41 -2.68
N ILE A 73 -2.14 -1.49 -3.30
CA ILE A 73 -1.54 -0.31 -3.95
C ILE A 73 -0.93 0.62 -2.91
N PHE A 74 -1.66 0.90 -1.82
CA PHE A 74 -1.18 1.74 -0.73
C PHE A 74 0.10 1.18 -0.10
N ASP A 75 0.09 -0.08 0.31
CA ASP A 75 1.23 -0.77 0.92
C ASP A 75 2.46 -0.76 0.00
N MET A 76 2.26 -1.10 -1.27
CA MET A 76 3.34 -1.08 -2.27
C MET A 76 3.99 0.29 -2.39
N GLU A 77 3.19 1.34 -2.57
CA GLU A 77 3.71 2.69 -2.78
C GLU A 77 4.39 3.23 -1.53
N VAL A 78 3.81 2.99 -0.35
CA VAL A 78 4.40 3.41 0.93
C VAL A 78 5.72 2.69 1.20
N GLN A 79 5.80 1.39 0.93
CA GLN A 79 7.05 0.63 1.10
C GLN A 79 8.12 0.99 0.06
N CYS A 80 7.73 1.37 -1.16
CA CYS A 80 8.67 1.73 -2.23
C CYS A 80 9.25 3.14 -2.08
N GLY A 81 8.48 4.10 -1.59
CA GLY A 81 8.90 5.49 -1.56
C GLY A 81 8.17 6.38 -0.56
N GLY A 82 7.47 5.78 0.41
CA GLY A 82 6.76 6.49 1.46
C GLY A 82 5.40 7.05 1.03
N LEU A 83 4.71 7.67 1.99
CA LEU A 83 3.38 8.24 1.77
C LEU A 83 3.36 9.33 0.68
N ALA A 84 4.42 10.11 0.55
CA ALA A 84 4.56 11.11 -0.52
C ALA A 84 4.50 10.47 -1.91
N THR A 85 5.15 9.33 -2.09
CA THR A 85 5.12 8.59 -3.36
C THR A 85 3.74 8.03 -3.66
N PHE A 86 3.04 7.52 -2.64
CA PHE A 86 1.65 7.10 -2.79
C PHE A 86 0.76 8.24 -3.26
N PHE A 87 0.81 9.40 -2.63
CA PHE A 87 0.01 10.56 -3.05
C PHE A 87 0.36 11.04 -4.46
N TRP A 88 1.66 11.05 -4.80
CA TRP A 88 2.10 11.40 -6.14
C TRP A 88 1.59 10.45 -7.24
N ASN A 89 1.62 9.14 -6.98
CA ASN A 89 1.30 8.15 -7.99
C ASN A 89 -0.21 7.86 -8.09
N CYS A 90 -0.93 7.96 -6.98
CA CYS A 90 -2.30 7.47 -6.85
C CYS A 90 -3.34 8.57 -6.74
N GLU A 91 -2.92 9.81 -6.41
CA GLU A 91 -3.80 10.98 -6.29
C GLU A 91 -4.94 10.75 -5.27
N SER A 92 -5.91 11.65 -5.21
CA SER A 92 -7.07 11.52 -4.32
C SER A 92 -7.94 10.30 -4.62
N ALA A 93 -7.91 9.81 -5.85
CA ALA A 93 -8.73 8.67 -6.28
C ALA A 93 -8.52 7.41 -5.45
N TYR A 94 -7.27 7.14 -5.02
CA TYR A 94 -6.96 6.07 -4.07
C TYR A 94 -6.93 6.58 -2.63
N ALA A 95 -6.36 7.77 -2.38
CA ALA A 95 -6.17 8.31 -1.04
C ALA A 95 -7.50 8.42 -0.26
N ASP A 96 -8.57 8.83 -0.92
CA ASP A 96 -9.92 8.92 -0.37
C ASP A 96 -10.51 7.57 0.08
N LYS A 97 -10.00 6.46 -0.44
CA LYS A 97 -10.50 5.09 -0.17
C LYS A 97 -9.67 4.32 0.85
N VAL A 98 -8.50 4.84 1.25
CA VAL A 98 -7.58 4.12 2.13
C VAL A 98 -8.21 3.83 3.48
N SER A 99 -8.82 4.82 4.15
CA SER A 99 -9.45 4.62 5.46
C SER A 99 -10.56 3.55 5.43
N GLU A 100 -11.46 3.62 4.44
CA GLU A 100 -12.53 2.60 4.30
C GLU A 100 -11.94 1.21 4.03
N ALA A 101 -10.90 1.12 3.20
CA ALA A 101 -10.25 -0.15 2.91
C ALA A 101 -9.56 -0.75 4.15
N LEU A 102 -8.86 0.06 4.93
CA LEU A 102 -8.18 -0.39 6.14
C LEU A 102 -9.17 -0.88 7.20
N ILE A 103 -10.30 -0.19 7.37
CA ILE A 103 -11.39 -0.62 8.27
C ILE A 103 -11.97 -1.96 7.80
N GLU A 104 -12.27 -2.10 6.51
CA GLU A 104 -12.81 -3.35 5.96
C GLU A 104 -11.86 -4.54 6.18
N LEU A 105 -10.55 -4.30 6.10
CA LEU A 105 -9.52 -5.33 6.34
C LEU A 105 -9.22 -5.59 7.82
N GLY A 106 -9.84 -4.87 8.77
CA GLY A 106 -9.56 -4.99 10.19
C GLY A 106 -8.17 -4.46 10.58
N LEU A 107 -7.68 -3.44 9.88
CA LEU A 107 -6.38 -2.82 10.09
C LEU A 107 -6.52 -1.45 10.76
N GLU A 108 -7.24 -1.40 11.88
CA GLU A 108 -7.61 -0.15 12.58
C GLU A 108 -6.40 0.63 13.09
N ASP A 109 -5.30 -0.04 13.43
CA ASP A 109 -4.04 0.59 13.83
C ASP A 109 -3.39 1.38 12.68
N VAL A 110 -3.40 0.82 11.49
CA VAL A 110 -2.92 1.48 10.27
C VAL A 110 -3.87 2.61 9.86
N GLU A 111 -5.17 2.40 10.00
CA GLU A 111 -6.18 3.42 9.72
C GLU A 111 -6.02 4.64 10.64
N GLN A 112 -5.85 4.43 11.94
CA GLN A 112 -5.61 5.50 12.90
C GLN A 112 -4.32 6.27 12.63
N LEU A 113 -3.27 5.59 12.19
CA LEU A 113 -2.04 6.23 11.74
C LEU A 113 -2.31 7.11 10.50
N TYR A 114 -3.01 6.57 9.50
CA TYR A 114 -3.29 7.28 8.25
C TYR A 114 -4.19 8.49 8.45
N SER A 115 -5.37 8.30 9.02
CA SER A 115 -6.34 9.38 9.26
C SER A 115 -5.79 10.42 10.24
N GLY A 116 -5.11 9.97 11.31
CA GLY A 116 -4.47 10.85 12.29
C GLY A 116 -3.35 11.69 11.68
N PHE A 117 -2.58 11.15 10.72
CA PHE A 117 -1.56 11.92 9.99
C PHE A 117 -2.19 13.00 9.11
N LEU A 118 -3.22 12.65 8.33
CA LEU A 118 -3.94 13.63 7.51
C LEU A 118 -4.55 14.76 8.35
N GLU A 119 -5.19 14.42 9.48
CA GLU A 119 -5.79 15.40 10.39
C GLU A 119 -4.72 16.29 11.03
N LYS A 120 -3.63 15.70 11.55
CA LYS A 120 -2.54 16.42 12.23
C LYS A 120 -1.92 17.50 11.35
N TYR A 121 -1.77 17.23 10.06
CA TYR A 121 -1.14 18.15 9.11
C TYR A 121 -2.14 18.90 8.22
N GLY A 122 -3.44 18.64 8.37
CA GLY A 122 -4.50 19.28 7.60
C GLY A 122 -4.49 18.95 6.12
N ILE A 123 -3.95 17.77 5.76
CA ILE A 123 -3.84 17.34 4.36
C ILE A 123 -5.21 16.99 3.81
N THR A 124 -5.60 17.63 2.72
CA THR A 124 -6.90 17.42 2.07
C THR A 124 -6.74 16.66 0.73
N MET A 125 -7.82 16.07 0.25
CA MET A 125 -7.83 15.42 -1.07
C MET A 125 -7.53 16.42 -2.20
N GLU A 126 -7.98 17.67 -2.07
CA GLU A 126 -7.68 18.75 -3.03
C GLU A 126 -6.17 19.06 -3.06
N GLU A 127 -5.52 19.09 -1.89
CA GLU A 127 -4.08 19.29 -1.81
C GLU A 127 -3.31 18.12 -2.46
N ILE A 128 -3.74 16.87 -2.21
CA ILE A 128 -3.13 15.68 -2.81
C ILE A 128 -3.20 15.75 -4.35
N ASP A 129 -4.34 16.14 -4.91
CA ASP A 129 -4.48 16.33 -6.36
C ASP A 129 -3.63 17.49 -6.88
N GLY A 130 -3.37 18.50 -6.03
CA GLY A 130 -2.51 19.63 -6.35
C GLY A 130 -1.03 19.27 -6.51
N TYR A 131 -0.54 18.26 -5.81
CA TYR A 131 0.89 17.93 -5.77
C TYR A 131 1.53 17.75 -7.14
N ARG A 132 0.85 17.13 -8.10
CA ARG A 132 1.37 16.96 -9.47
C ARG A 132 1.53 18.25 -10.26
N TYR A 133 0.83 19.29 -9.86
CA TYR A 133 0.88 20.62 -10.51
C TYR A 133 1.85 21.56 -9.80
N GLU A 134 2.03 21.38 -8.49
CA GLU A 134 2.83 22.26 -7.65
C GLU A 134 4.31 21.83 -7.61
N TYR A 135 4.57 20.52 -7.68
CA TYR A 135 5.91 19.96 -7.58
C TYR A 135 6.34 19.32 -8.90
N PRO A 136 7.65 19.37 -9.26
CA PRO A 136 8.14 18.77 -10.51
C PRO A 136 8.22 17.24 -10.44
N ASP A 137 8.34 16.69 -9.22
CA ASP A 137 8.44 15.25 -8.93
C ASP A 137 8.02 14.96 -7.48
N TYR A 138 7.97 13.66 -7.13
CA TYR A 138 7.59 13.22 -5.77
C TYR A 138 8.61 13.64 -4.69
N ILE A 139 9.86 13.95 -5.04
CA ILE A 139 10.88 14.38 -4.08
C ILE A 139 10.50 15.73 -3.49
N GLY A 140 10.00 16.65 -4.32
CA GLY A 140 9.58 17.96 -3.86
C GLY A 140 8.41 17.92 -2.85
N ILE A 141 7.54 16.93 -2.91
CA ILE A 141 6.42 16.79 -1.97
C ILE A 141 6.91 16.56 -0.54
N HIS A 142 8.04 15.86 -0.33
CA HIS A 142 8.61 15.63 0.99
C HIS A 142 8.92 16.94 1.76
N GLU A 143 8.98 18.08 1.06
CA GLU A 143 9.15 19.39 1.70
C GLU A 143 7.83 19.97 2.23
N ALA A 144 6.66 19.48 1.73
CA ALA A 144 5.35 19.99 2.14
C ALA A 144 4.97 19.53 3.55
N HIS A 145 5.19 18.25 3.85
CA HIS A 145 4.87 17.64 5.14
C HIS A 145 5.93 16.61 5.53
N PRO A 146 6.05 16.27 6.83
CA PRO A 146 7.04 15.29 7.31
C PRO A 146 6.57 13.84 7.05
N PHE A 147 6.41 13.48 5.79
CA PHE A 147 5.93 12.16 5.36
C PHE A 147 6.78 10.99 5.86
N ASP A 148 8.05 11.25 6.20
CA ASP A 148 8.92 10.23 6.79
C ASP A 148 8.42 9.79 8.17
N GLU A 149 7.80 10.70 8.97
CA GLU A 149 7.19 10.33 10.25
C GLU A 149 6.12 9.26 10.08
N PHE A 150 5.29 9.40 9.03
CA PHE A 150 4.28 8.40 8.71
C PHE A 150 4.92 7.09 8.26
N SER A 151 5.87 7.17 7.35
CA SER A 151 6.51 6.00 6.74
C SER A 151 7.26 5.16 7.78
N ASP A 152 7.95 5.80 8.72
CA ASP A 152 8.64 5.14 9.83
C ASP A 152 7.64 4.43 10.75
N ALA A 153 6.56 5.12 11.16
CA ALA A 153 5.52 4.55 12.01
C ALA A 153 4.77 3.40 11.31
N TYR A 154 4.51 3.53 10.00
CA TYR A 154 3.92 2.46 9.20
C TYR A 154 4.79 1.22 9.18
N MET A 155 6.10 1.37 8.96
CA MET A 155 7.04 0.25 8.94
C MET A 155 7.20 -0.42 10.30
N GLU A 156 7.04 0.34 11.39
CA GLU A 156 6.98 -0.21 12.75
C GLU A 156 5.75 -1.12 12.92
N ILE A 157 4.54 -0.61 12.59
CA ILE A 157 3.31 -1.41 12.62
C ILE A 157 3.46 -2.65 11.72
N TRP A 158 3.93 -2.46 10.49
CA TRP A 158 4.11 -3.52 9.50
C TRP A 158 4.96 -4.68 10.05
N THR A 159 6.05 -4.34 10.75
CA THR A 159 6.98 -5.32 11.32
C THR A 159 6.43 -5.94 12.60
N GLU A 160 5.95 -5.14 13.55
CA GLU A 160 5.54 -5.61 14.88
C GLU A 160 4.27 -6.45 14.86
N THR A 161 3.31 -6.09 13.99
CA THR A 161 2.01 -6.78 13.91
C THR A 161 1.95 -7.87 12.85
N ASN A 162 3.03 -8.08 12.09
CA ASN A 162 3.06 -8.97 10.93
C ASN A 162 1.90 -8.68 9.97
N LEU A 163 1.89 -7.48 9.41
CA LEU A 163 0.78 -6.96 8.60
C LEU A 163 0.42 -7.89 7.43
N ASN A 164 1.42 -8.48 6.77
CA ASN A 164 1.21 -9.44 5.67
C ASN A 164 0.40 -10.65 6.12
N ARG A 165 0.65 -11.14 7.33
CA ARG A 165 -0.11 -12.26 7.89
C ARG A 165 -1.56 -11.89 8.14
N ARG A 166 -1.83 -10.72 8.71
CA ARG A 166 -3.21 -10.23 8.95
C ARG A 166 -4.00 -10.15 7.65
N VAL A 167 -3.36 -9.63 6.59
CA VAL A 167 -3.95 -9.52 5.25
C VAL A 167 -4.20 -10.89 4.61
N LEU A 168 -3.28 -11.84 4.78
CA LEU A 168 -3.48 -13.21 4.32
C LEU A 168 -4.62 -13.92 5.05
N GLU A 169 -4.73 -13.73 6.36
CA GLU A 169 -5.83 -14.28 7.16
C GLU A 169 -7.17 -13.73 6.65
N TYR A 170 -7.27 -12.42 6.41
CA TYR A 170 -8.45 -11.82 5.79
C TYR A 170 -8.76 -12.43 4.42
N ALA A 171 -7.76 -12.58 3.53
CA ALA A 171 -7.96 -13.14 2.20
C ALA A 171 -8.38 -14.63 2.22
N ARG A 172 -8.03 -15.38 3.26
CA ARG A 172 -8.48 -16.78 3.45
C ARG A 172 -9.95 -16.85 3.84
N GLU A 173 -10.44 -15.86 4.59
CA GLU A 173 -11.85 -15.75 4.99
C GLU A 173 -12.72 -15.18 3.87
N HIS A 174 -12.13 -14.46 2.92
CA HIS A 174 -12.78 -13.79 1.80
C HIS A 174 -12.24 -14.30 0.45
N PRO A 175 -12.64 -15.52 0.00
CA PRO A 175 -12.09 -16.14 -1.22
C PRO A 175 -12.37 -15.33 -2.48
N GLU A 176 -13.38 -14.45 -2.50
CA GLU A 176 -13.69 -13.54 -3.60
C GLU A 176 -12.61 -12.48 -3.86
N VAL A 177 -11.67 -12.27 -2.92
CA VAL A 177 -10.52 -11.39 -3.09
C VAL A 177 -9.54 -11.92 -4.15
N ARG A 178 -9.49 -13.23 -4.32
CA ARG A 178 -8.65 -13.88 -5.32
C ARG A 178 -9.35 -13.87 -6.67
N VAL A 179 -9.05 -12.89 -7.51
CA VAL A 179 -9.62 -12.75 -8.84
C VAL A 179 -8.98 -13.77 -9.78
N GLY A 180 -9.77 -14.72 -10.29
CA GLY A 180 -9.35 -15.58 -11.40
C GLY A 180 -9.23 -17.08 -11.11
N GLN A 181 -9.90 -17.60 -10.09
CA GLN A 181 -10.12 -19.06 -9.98
C GLN A 181 -11.41 -19.49 -10.65
#